data_6d2cda744074fa83041421411ad33115
#
_entry.id   6d2cda744074fa83041421411ad33115
#
_cell.length_a   1.000
_cell.length_b   1.000
_cell.length_c   1.000
_cell.angle_alpha   90.00
_cell.angle_beta   90.00
_cell.angle_gamma   90.00
#
_symmetry.space_group_name_H-M   'P 1'
#
loop_
_entity.id
_entity.type
_entity.pdbx_description
1 polymer ?
#
loop_
_entity_poly.entity_id
_entity_poly.type
_entity_poly.pdbx_seq_one_letter_code
_entity_poly.pdbx_strand_id
1 'polypeptide(L)'
;MRHAVLAGIVLIVAGCAQPVTKEETAGLDYGPRPVRWKEEITSYLGVRLVDPKAAVIEFRTEPQQMYQRRVGLRESHHGWATCVWVNDKNRLGAYSGFYPMTVFMRHEKIVQVNGGPDDFGVGAQYARSQCEQLGAPFKG
;
A
#
# COMPACT_ATOMS: atom_id res chain seq x y z
N MET A 1 -37.95 31.82 -38.63
CA MET A 1 -37.55 31.42 -37.25
C MET A 1 -36.55 30.29 -37.36
N ARG A 2 -35.26 30.57 -37.12
CA ARG A 2 -34.18 29.56 -37.24
C ARG A 2 -33.76 29.17 -35.79
N HIS A 3 -34.06 27.96 -35.39
CA HIS A 3 -33.67 27.43 -34.10
C HIS A 3 -32.25 26.86 -34.25
N ALA A 4 -31.28 27.51 -33.63
CA ALA A 4 -29.92 27.01 -33.50
C ALA A 4 -29.87 26.05 -32.30
N VAL A 5 -29.67 24.76 -32.60
CA VAL A 5 -29.43 23.74 -31.59
C VAL A 5 -27.94 23.78 -31.26
N LEU A 6 -27.60 24.30 -30.09
CA LEU A 6 -26.25 24.20 -29.52
C LEU A 6 -26.04 22.80 -28.97
N ALA A 7 -25.30 21.98 -29.72
CA ALA A 7 -24.83 20.68 -29.26
C ALA A 7 -23.64 20.92 -28.30
N GLY A 8 -23.91 20.75 -26.99
CA GLY A 8 -22.86 20.77 -25.97
C GLY A 8 -22.01 19.50 -26.03
N ILE A 9 -20.75 19.64 -26.38
CA ILE A 9 -19.77 18.55 -26.32
C ILE A 9 -19.36 18.36 -24.85
N VAL A 10 -19.85 17.29 -24.22
CA VAL A 10 -19.40 16.85 -22.91
C VAL A 10 -18.07 16.12 -23.10
N LEU A 11 -16.95 16.79 -22.81
CA LEU A 11 -15.63 16.16 -22.73
C LEU A 11 -15.59 15.31 -21.44
N ILE A 12 -15.79 14.01 -21.57
CA ILE A 12 -15.52 13.05 -20.51
C ILE A 12 -14.00 12.89 -20.42
N VAL A 13 -13.38 13.58 -19.48
CA VAL A 13 -11.98 13.34 -19.12
C VAL A 13 -11.93 12.05 -18.30
N ALA A 14 -11.83 10.92 -18.99
CA ALA A 14 -11.49 9.66 -18.35
C ALA A 14 -10.02 9.74 -17.90
N GLY A 15 -9.81 10.11 -16.65
CA GLY A 15 -8.50 10.04 -15.98
C GLY A 15 -8.10 8.58 -15.80
N CYS A 16 -7.63 7.94 -16.87
CA CYS A 16 -7.04 6.61 -16.79
C CYS A 16 -5.72 6.72 -16.04
N ALA A 17 -5.65 6.15 -14.84
CA ALA A 17 -4.38 5.88 -14.20
C ALA A 17 -3.57 4.97 -15.15
N GLN A 18 -2.54 5.53 -15.78
CA GLN A 18 -1.74 4.77 -16.73
C GLN A 18 -0.94 3.69 -16.00
N PRO A 19 -0.87 2.46 -16.53
CA PRO A 19 -0.06 1.41 -15.95
C PRO A 19 1.41 1.83 -15.90
N VAL A 20 2.14 1.29 -14.92
CA VAL A 20 3.60 1.50 -14.80
C VAL A 20 4.27 0.89 -16.02
N THR A 21 5.12 1.66 -16.69
CA THR A 21 5.83 1.20 -17.87
C THR A 21 7.12 0.46 -17.53
N LYS A 22 7.61 -0.36 -18.47
CA LYS A 22 8.91 -1.05 -18.28
C LYS A 22 10.08 -0.07 -18.19
N GLU A 23 9.99 1.06 -18.87
CA GLU A 23 10.99 2.11 -18.86
C GLU A 23 11.11 2.77 -17.50
N GLU A 24 9.99 2.98 -16.79
CA GLU A 24 9.98 3.55 -15.44
C GLU A 24 10.63 2.63 -14.40
N THR A 25 10.60 1.33 -14.64
CA THR A 25 11.17 0.34 -13.72
C THR A 25 12.53 -0.19 -14.19
N ALA A 26 12.98 0.20 -15.39
CA ALA A 26 14.27 -0.20 -15.93
C ALA A 26 15.41 0.34 -15.05
N GLY A 27 16.29 -0.56 -14.62
CA GLY A 27 17.45 -0.20 -13.81
C GLY A 27 17.16 0.03 -12.31
N LEU A 28 15.92 -0.19 -11.83
CA LEU A 28 15.64 -0.16 -10.41
C LEU A 28 16.27 -1.38 -9.72
N ASP A 29 17.04 -1.11 -8.68
CA ASP A 29 17.60 -2.16 -7.83
C ASP A 29 16.59 -2.56 -6.76
N TYR A 30 16.00 -3.73 -6.93
CA TYR A 30 15.11 -4.34 -5.93
C TYR A 30 15.89 -5.12 -4.85
N GLY A 31 17.16 -5.43 -5.12
CA GLY A 31 17.93 -6.35 -4.30
C GLY A 31 17.39 -7.79 -4.35
N PRO A 32 17.99 -8.71 -3.61
CA PRO A 32 17.49 -10.07 -3.50
C PRO A 32 16.10 -10.09 -2.83
N ARG A 33 15.31 -11.11 -3.16
CA ARG A 33 14.03 -11.33 -2.48
C ARG A 33 14.27 -11.53 -0.98
N PRO A 34 13.59 -10.78 -0.10
CA PRO A 34 13.81 -10.89 1.34
C PRO A 34 13.39 -12.25 1.87
N VAL A 35 14.22 -12.85 2.71
CA VAL A 35 13.98 -14.16 3.32
C VAL A 35 13.32 -14.02 4.69
N ARG A 36 13.76 -13.02 5.48
CA ARG A 36 13.29 -12.79 6.86
C ARG A 36 12.21 -11.72 6.96
N TRP A 37 11.45 -11.53 5.91
CA TRP A 37 10.47 -10.45 5.81
C TRP A 37 9.37 -10.51 6.89
N LYS A 38 8.94 -11.70 7.32
CA LYS A 38 7.92 -11.85 8.37
C LYS A 38 8.44 -11.39 9.72
N GLU A 39 9.66 -11.77 10.06
CA GLU A 39 10.34 -11.37 11.29
C GLU A 39 10.58 -9.87 11.32
N GLU A 40 11.03 -9.27 10.22
CA GLU A 40 11.26 -7.84 10.11
C GLU A 40 9.96 -7.05 10.28
N ILE A 41 8.87 -7.48 9.66
CA ILE A 41 7.55 -6.84 9.80
C ILE A 41 7.02 -6.99 11.23
N THR A 42 7.15 -8.17 11.81
CA THR A 42 6.73 -8.42 13.20
C THR A 42 7.51 -7.55 14.19
N SER A 43 8.83 -7.42 13.99
CA SER A 43 9.67 -6.54 14.80
C SER A 43 9.29 -5.07 14.64
N TYR A 44 9.01 -4.64 13.41
CA TYR A 44 8.53 -3.28 13.12
C TYR A 44 7.23 -2.96 13.86
N LEU A 45 6.27 -3.87 13.82
CA LEU A 45 4.99 -3.73 14.52
C LEU A 45 5.16 -3.81 16.04
N GLY A 46 6.08 -4.65 16.52
CA GLY A 46 6.34 -4.85 17.93
C GLY A 46 6.70 -3.61 18.72
N VAL A 47 7.25 -2.58 18.07
CA VAL A 47 7.61 -1.29 18.69
C VAL A 47 6.59 -0.18 18.42
N ARG A 48 5.56 -0.43 17.65
CA ARG A 48 4.56 0.57 17.24
C ARG A 48 3.16 0.30 17.77
N LEU A 49 2.80 -0.96 17.96
CA LEU A 49 1.49 -1.35 18.47
C LEU A 49 1.40 -1.12 19.98
N VAL A 50 0.21 -0.78 20.45
CA VAL A 50 -0.07 -0.60 21.90
C VAL A 50 0.11 -1.91 22.66
N ASP A 51 -0.41 -3.00 22.12
CA ASP A 51 -0.27 -4.35 22.67
C ASP A 51 0.13 -5.33 21.55
N PRO A 52 1.43 -5.38 21.20
CA PRO A 52 1.90 -6.20 20.10
C PRO A 52 1.69 -7.71 20.35
N LYS A 53 1.63 -8.16 21.61
CA LYS A 53 1.39 -9.57 21.94
C LYS A 53 -0.05 -10.00 21.68
N ALA A 54 -1.01 -9.08 21.76
CA ALA A 54 -2.42 -9.34 21.51
C ALA A 54 -2.79 -9.05 20.04
N ALA A 55 -1.91 -8.47 19.24
CA ALA A 55 -2.19 -8.15 17.85
C ALA A 55 -2.32 -9.41 17.00
N VAL A 56 -3.30 -9.39 16.10
CA VAL A 56 -3.46 -10.42 15.07
C VAL A 56 -2.85 -9.89 13.77
N ILE A 57 -1.83 -10.56 13.28
CA ILE A 57 -1.09 -10.18 12.07
C ILE A 57 -1.28 -11.28 11.03
N GLU A 58 -1.88 -10.91 9.90
CA GLU A 58 -2.10 -11.82 8.77
C GLU A 58 -1.23 -11.40 7.58
N PHE A 59 -0.25 -12.22 7.23
CA PHE A 59 0.54 -12.04 6.01
C PHE A 59 -0.26 -12.55 4.82
N ARG A 60 -0.76 -11.63 4.00
CA ARG A 60 -1.73 -11.93 2.93
C ARG A 60 -1.10 -12.30 1.61
N THR A 61 0.11 -11.81 1.34
CA THR A 61 0.84 -12.10 0.11
C THR A 61 2.31 -12.37 0.41
N GLU A 62 2.94 -13.15 -0.43
CA GLU A 62 4.41 -13.24 -0.49
C GLU A 62 4.97 -11.94 -1.09
N PRO A 63 6.25 -11.59 -0.78
CA PRO A 63 6.89 -10.42 -1.37
C PRO A 63 6.96 -10.51 -2.90
N GLN A 64 6.52 -9.44 -3.56
CA GLN A 64 6.53 -9.25 -5.01
C GLN A 64 7.18 -7.91 -5.33
N GLN A 65 7.87 -7.82 -6.47
CA GLN A 65 8.44 -6.54 -6.91
C GLN A 65 7.32 -5.55 -7.22
N MET A 66 7.39 -4.38 -6.64
CA MET A 66 6.43 -3.30 -6.84
C MET A 66 7.14 -1.95 -6.91
N TYR A 67 6.64 -1.10 -7.78
CA TYR A 67 7.04 0.29 -7.92
C TYR A 67 5.83 1.19 -7.69
N GLN A 68 5.99 2.18 -6.84
CA GLN A 68 5.01 3.24 -6.60
C GLN A 68 5.52 4.54 -7.20
N ARG A 69 4.78 5.09 -8.17
CA ARG A 69 5.06 6.42 -8.72
C ARG A 69 4.96 7.50 -7.66
N ARG A 70 5.68 8.58 -7.86
CA ARG A 70 5.49 9.82 -7.13
C ARG A 70 4.06 10.32 -7.30
N VAL A 71 3.40 10.71 -6.21
CA VAL A 71 2.08 11.33 -6.23
C VAL A 71 2.10 12.55 -5.32
N GLY A 72 1.93 13.73 -5.90
CA GLY A 72 2.03 14.99 -5.17
C GLY A 72 3.39 15.15 -4.50
N LEU A 73 3.40 15.33 -3.19
CA LEU A 73 4.62 15.45 -2.37
C LEU A 73 5.20 14.11 -1.92
N ARG A 74 4.52 12.98 -2.15
CA ARG A 74 5.05 11.66 -1.83
C ARG A 74 6.04 11.22 -2.89
N GLU A 75 7.26 10.92 -2.46
CA GLU A 75 8.30 10.39 -3.33
C GLU A 75 7.95 9.03 -3.91
N SER A 76 8.50 8.72 -5.09
CA SER A 76 8.43 7.37 -5.64
C SER A 76 9.23 6.41 -4.78
N HIS A 77 8.78 5.18 -4.68
CA HIS A 77 9.53 4.12 -4.00
C HIS A 77 9.30 2.78 -4.68
N HIS A 78 10.23 1.87 -4.46
CA HIS A 78 10.21 0.54 -5.01
C HIS A 78 10.81 -0.45 -4.02
N GLY A 79 10.49 -1.71 -4.20
CA GLY A 79 11.00 -2.79 -3.37
C GLY A 79 10.19 -4.06 -3.55
N TRP A 80 10.51 -5.04 -2.73
CA TRP A 80 9.69 -6.23 -2.55
C TRP A 80 8.55 -5.87 -1.61
N ALA A 81 7.35 -5.81 -2.15
CA ALA A 81 6.15 -5.42 -1.42
C ALA A 81 5.33 -6.63 -0.99
N THR A 82 4.78 -6.58 0.21
CA THR A 82 3.83 -7.56 0.73
C THR A 82 2.63 -6.87 1.36
N CYS A 83 1.47 -7.49 1.26
CA CYS A 83 0.26 -7.07 1.94
C CYS A 83 0.12 -7.78 3.29
N VAL A 84 -0.13 -7.01 4.34
CA VAL A 84 -0.34 -7.48 5.71
C VAL A 84 -1.63 -6.87 6.24
N TRP A 85 -2.44 -7.69 6.88
CA TRP A 85 -3.60 -7.21 7.63
C TRP A 85 -3.31 -7.29 9.12
N VAL A 86 -3.62 -6.21 9.82
CA VAL A 86 -3.37 -6.10 11.25
C VAL A 86 -4.67 -5.77 11.98
N ASN A 87 -4.92 -6.46 13.08
CA ASN A 87 -5.96 -6.11 14.04
C ASN A 87 -5.33 -6.01 15.41
N ASP A 88 -5.21 -4.80 15.91
CA ASP A 88 -4.58 -4.50 17.19
C ASP A 88 -5.56 -3.83 18.16
N LYS A 89 -5.17 -3.79 19.41
CA LYS A 89 -5.91 -3.09 20.46
C LYS A 89 -5.56 -1.61 20.49
N ASN A 90 -6.59 -0.78 20.62
CA ASN A 90 -6.41 0.64 20.92
C ASN A 90 -5.99 0.83 22.40
N ARG A 91 -5.74 2.08 22.80
CA ARG A 91 -5.35 2.45 24.17
C ARG A 91 -6.41 2.10 25.23
N LEU A 92 -7.65 1.85 24.84
CA LEU A 92 -8.74 1.43 25.72
C LEU A 92 -8.83 -0.11 25.84
N GLY A 93 -7.96 -0.84 25.18
CA GLY A 93 -7.91 -2.31 25.19
C GLY A 93 -8.90 -3.01 24.28
N ALA A 94 -9.60 -2.28 23.41
CA ALA A 94 -10.52 -2.83 22.42
C ALA A 94 -9.83 -3.02 21.06
N TYR A 95 -10.15 -4.11 20.37
CA TYR A 95 -9.72 -4.30 18.98
C TYR A 95 -10.40 -3.30 18.06
N SER A 96 -9.60 -2.69 17.17
CA SER A 96 -10.07 -1.67 16.22
C SER A 96 -10.63 -2.26 14.91
N GLY A 97 -10.51 -3.55 14.71
CA GLY A 97 -10.78 -4.23 13.44
C GLY A 97 -9.54 -4.30 12.56
N PHE A 98 -9.58 -5.16 11.54
CA PHE A 98 -8.46 -5.28 10.61
C PHE A 98 -8.31 -4.03 9.75
N TYR A 99 -7.06 -3.66 9.49
CA TYR A 99 -6.67 -2.68 8.50
C TYR A 99 -5.52 -3.21 7.65
N PRO A 100 -5.44 -2.81 6.36
CA PRO A 100 -4.37 -3.25 5.49
C PRO A 100 -3.13 -2.39 5.66
N MET A 101 -1.97 -3.03 5.54
CA MET A 101 -0.67 -2.40 5.39
C MET A 101 0.02 -2.96 4.17
N THR A 102 0.81 -2.13 3.49
CA THR A 102 1.77 -2.58 2.48
C THR A 102 3.17 -2.24 2.94
N VAL A 103 4.04 -3.23 2.98
CA VAL A 103 5.42 -3.09 3.45
C VAL A 103 6.35 -3.35 2.28
N PHE A 104 7.21 -2.37 1.98
CA PHE A 104 8.24 -2.45 0.95
C PHE A 104 9.60 -2.71 1.61
N MET A 105 10.32 -3.68 1.07
CA MET A 105 11.63 -4.08 1.56
C MET A 105 12.67 -4.07 0.44
N ARG A 106 13.91 -3.72 0.77
CA ARG A 106 15.09 -3.90 -0.06
C ARG A 106 16.28 -4.30 0.83
N HIS A 107 17.07 -5.27 0.37
CA HIS A 107 18.24 -5.75 1.11
C HIS A 107 17.90 -6.11 2.58
N GLU A 108 16.84 -6.91 2.77
CA GLU A 108 16.32 -7.34 4.09
C GLU A 108 15.85 -6.20 5.02
N LYS A 109 15.67 -4.97 4.53
CA LYS A 109 15.24 -3.82 5.34
C LYS A 109 13.93 -3.25 4.84
N ILE A 110 13.08 -2.84 5.75
CA ILE A 110 11.87 -2.07 5.44
C ILE A 110 12.29 -0.67 4.97
N VAL A 111 11.88 -0.29 3.76
CA VAL A 111 12.17 1.01 3.15
C VAL A 111 10.96 1.92 3.08
N GLN A 112 9.76 1.35 3.07
CA GLN A 112 8.51 2.11 3.07
C GLN A 112 7.39 1.26 3.66
N VAL A 113 6.49 1.91 4.39
CA VAL A 113 5.22 1.33 4.86
C VAL A 113 4.10 2.30 4.48
N ASN A 114 3.03 1.77 3.91
CA ASN A 114 1.79 2.50 3.69
C ASN A 114 0.68 1.85 4.51
N GLY A 115 -0.16 2.66 5.13
CA GLY A 115 -1.11 2.20 6.15
C GLY A 115 -0.40 1.88 7.46
N GLY A 116 -1.12 1.29 8.38
CA GLY A 116 -0.59 0.94 9.68
C GLY A 116 -1.17 1.77 10.80
N PRO A 117 -0.68 1.57 12.03
CA PRO A 117 -1.31 2.12 13.24
C PRO A 117 -1.30 3.66 13.29
N ASP A 118 -0.37 4.30 12.61
CA ASP A 118 -0.18 5.75 12.63
C ASP A 118 -0.52 6.44 11.31
N ASP A 119 -1.06 5.71 10.32
CA ASP A 119 -1.32 6.22 8.96
C ASP A 119 -2.79 6.03 8.55
N PHE A 120 -3.66 6.90 9.06
CA PHE A 120 -5.11 6.86 8.82
C PHE A 120 -5.58 7.61 7.57
N GLY A 121 -4.68 8.22 6.83
CA GLY A 121 -5.00 9.08 5.70
C GLY A 121 -4.70 8.46 4.34
N VAL A 122 -3.90 9.17 3.59
CA VAL A 122 -3.49 8.80 2.22
C VAL A 122 -2.76 7.47 2.18
N GLY A 123 -1.94 7.16 3.19
CA GLY A 123 -1.23 5.89 3.28
C GLY A 123 -2.17 4.69 3.42
N ALA A 124 -3.27 4.82 4.17
CA ALA A 124 -4.27 3.77 4.26
C ALA A 124 -4.95 3.50 2.90
N GLN A 125 -5.20 4.53 2.10
CA GLN A 125 -5.74 4.39 0.75
C GLN A 125 -4.73 3.69 -0.18
N TYR A 126 -3.44 4.05 -0.10
CA TYR A 126 -2.39 3.36 -0.84
C TYR A 126 -2.28 1.89 -0.44
N ALA A 127 -2.32 1.57 0.84
CA ALA A 127 -2.27 0.20 1.32
C ALA A 127 -3.42 -0.64 0.75
N ARG A 128 -4.65 -0.11 0.70
CA ARG A 128 -5.80 -0.80 0.08
C ARG A 128 -5.55 -1.10 -1.40
N SER A 129 -5.18 -0.08 -2.18
CA SER A 129 -4.91 -0.21 -3.61
C SER A 129 -3.74 -1.16 -3.90
N GLN A 130 -2.67 -1.08 -3.13
CA GLN A 130 -1.49 -1.92 -3.30
C GLN A 130 -1.76 -3.37 -2.89
N CYS A 131 -2.51 -3.61 -1.82
CA CYS A 131 -2.95 -4.95 -1.45
C CYS A 131 -3.79 -5.60 -2.56
N GLU A 132 -4.68 -4.83 -3.20
CA GLU A 132 -5.44 -5.31 -4.34
C GLU A 132 -4.54 -5.68 -5.52
N GLN A 133 -3.56 -4.81 -5.87
CA GLN A 133 -2.57 -5.08 -6.92
C GLN A 133 -1.72 -6.32 -6.62
N LEU A 134 -1.42 -6.59 -5.36
CA LEU A 134 -0.69 -7.77 -4.90
C LEU A 134 -1.55 -9.05 -4.87
N GLY A 135 -2.86 -8.95 -5.10
CA GLY A 135 -3.78 -10.09 -5.12
C GLY A 135 -4.49 -10.38 -3.79
N ALA A 136 -4.45 -9.43 -2.84
CA ALA A 136 -5.13 -9.54 -1.55
C ALA A 136 -6.05 -8.33 -1.28
N PRO A 137 -7.15 -8.17 -2.04
CA PRO A 137 -8.06 -7.04 -1.86
C PRO A 137 -8.66 -7.03 -0.46
N PHE A 138 -8.54 -5.89 0.22
CA PHE A 138 -9.10 -5.71 1.55
C PHE A 138 -10.58 -5.33 1.46
N LYS A 139 -11.41 -6.19 1.99
CA LYS A 139 -12.89 -6.02 2.06
C LYS A 139 -13.26 -5.75 3.52
N GLY A 140 -13.04 -4.55 3.98
CA GLY A 140 -13.43 -4.12 5.32
C GLY A 140 -14.08 -2.76 5.30
#